data_901f24bdda2a07cabeee72c710384f7d
#
_entry.id   901f24bdda2a07cabeee72c710384f7d
#
_cell.length_a   1.000
_cell.length_b   1.000
_cell.length_c   1.000
_cell.angle_alpha   90.00
_cell.angle_beta   90.00
_cell.angle_gamma   90.00
#
_symmetry.space_group_name_H-M   'P 1'
#
loop_
_entity.id
_entity.type
_entity.pdbx_description
1 polymer ?
#
loop_
_entity_poly.entity_id
_entity_poly.type
_entity_poly.pdbx_seq_one_letter_code
_entity_poly.pdbx_strand_id
1 'polypeptide(L)'
;VAAVISVVLGTNAMALFGTNVIFSEVSGTVIKNGKPVEGAKVLQITLWSKPGEVPEKAVLTDKNGQFSFPEISRPAGFSNFLPGEITIVQKINIEFDGKEYRGWLNTKTNYEREGERNRPLRFICDLDRTPSNSGDDFGVCRLA
;
A
#
# COMPACT_ATOMS: atom_id res chain seq x y z
N VAL A 1 18.77 -27.23 -20.85
CA VAL A 1 18.54 -26.19 -21.85
C VAL A 1 17.07 -25.85 -21.93
N ALA A 2 16.16 -26.84 -21.95
CA ALA A 2 14.71 -26.60 -21.99
C ALA A 2 14.17 -25.87 -20.73
N ALA A 3 14.73 -26.15 -19.56
CA ALA A 3 14.31 -25.51 -18.29
C ALA A 3 14.61 -24.00 -18.25
N VAL A 4 15.70 -23.56 -18.87
CA VAL A 4 16.08 -22.14 -18.93
C VAL A 4 15.12 -21.36 -19.81
N ILE A 5 14.63 -21.95 -20.90
CA ILE A 5 13.68 -21.30 -21.81
C ILE A 5 12.32 -21.06 -21.11
N SER A 6 11.89 -22.01 -20.27
CA SER A 6 10.63 -21.88 -19.54
C SER A 6 10.62 -20.72 -18.56
N VAL A 7 11.74 -20.45 -17.87
CA VAL A 7 11.88 -19.33 -16.94
C VAL A 7 11.81 -17.99 -17.69
N VAL A 8 12.45 -17.90 -18.84
CA VAL A 8 12.44 -16.70 -19.68
C VAL A 8 11.03 -16.38 -20.19
N LEU A 9 10.25 -17.40 -20.57
CA LEU A 9 8.87 -17.22 -21.03
C LEU A 9 7.95 -16.67 -19.94
N GLY A 10 8.11 -17.13 -18.68
CA GLY A 10 7.32 -16.61 -17.56
C GLY A 10 7.58 -15.12 -17.28
N THR A 11 8.83 -14.69 -17.38
CA THR A 11 9.22 -13.30 -17.20
C THR A 11 8.69 -12.42 -18.35
N ASN A 12 8.78 -12.94 -19.57
CA ASN A 12 8.33 -12.20 -20.75
C ASN A 12 6.81 -11.98 -20.80
N ALA A 13 6.01 -12.88 -20.23
CA ALA A 13 4.56 -12.73 -20.21
C ALA A 13 4.11 -11.48 -19.46
N MET A 14 4.75 -11.16 -18.32
CA MET A 14 4.47 -9.92 -17.59
C MET A 14 4.96 -8.68 -18.35
N ALA A 15 6.11 -8.77 -19.01
CA ALA A 15 6.66 -7.65 -19.77
C ALA A 15 5.81 -7.29 -21.00
N LEU A 16 5.18 -8.28 -21.66
CA LEU A 16 4.35 -8.05 -22.84
C LEU A 16 3.07 -7.29 -22.56
N PHE A 17 2.43 -7.55 -21.41
CA PHE A 17 1.15 -6.97 -21.05
C PHE A 17 1.26 -5.85 -20.01
N GLY A 18 2.47 -5.62 -19.50
CA GLY A 18 2.72 -4.65 -18.45
C GLY A 18 2.27 -5.14 -17.08
N THR A 19 2.41 -4.27 -16.12
CA THR A 19 2.11 -4.54 -14.72
C THR A 19 1.25 -3.42 -14.15
N ASN A 20 0.17 -3.80 -13.48
CA ASN A 20 -0.66 -2.86 -12.75
C ASN A 20 -0.18 -2.79 -11.30
N VAL A 21 0.26 -1.63 -10.87
CA VAL A 21 0.61 -1.38 -9.49
C VAL A 21 -0.67 -1.03 -8.73
N ILE A 22 -1.09 -1.92 -7.84
CA ILE A 22 -2.32 -1.79 -7.07
C ILE A 22 -2.07 -0.98 -5.80
N PHE A 23 -0.92 -1.17 -5.19
CA PHE A 23 -0.48 -0.42 -4.01
C PHE A 23 1.04 -0.33 -4.06
N SER A 24 1.56 0.88 -4.14
CA SER A 24 3.01 1.08 -4.17
C SER A 24 3.63 0.66 -2.84
N GLU A 25 4.93 0.38 -2.85
CA GLU A 25 5.67 0.08 -1.64
C GLU A 25 5.44 1.15 -0.58
N VAL A 26 5.18 0.73 0.65
CA VAL A 26 4.93 1.62 1.79
C VAL A 26 5.98 1.39 2.85
N SER A 27 6.50 2.45 3.40
CA SER A 27 7.31 2.42 4.61
C SER A 27 6.83 3.52 5.56
N GLY A 28 7.09 3.35 6.84
CA GLY A 28 6.69 4.35 7.79
C GLY A 28 7.23 4.12 9.19
N THR A 29 6.99 5.10 10.03
CA THR A 29 7.34 5.05 11.45
C THR A 29 6.12 5.45 12.26
N VAL A 30 5.80 4.66 13.27
CA VAL A 30 4.73 4.96 14.22
C VAL A 30 5.36 5.58 15.46
N ILE A 31 4.86 6.74 15.84
CA ILE A 31 5.32 7.45 17.04
C ILE A 31 4.15 7.78 17.97
N LYS A 32 4.45 7.91 19.24
CA LYS A 32 3.53 8.37 20.27
C LYS A 32 4.33 9.11 21.34
N ASN A 33 3.87 10.29 21.75
CA ASN A 33 4.62 11.17 22.67
C ASN A 33 6.04 11.45 22.17
N GLY A 34 6.21 11.59 20.85
CA GLY A 34 7.50 11.83 20.23
C GLY A 34 8.47 10.65 20.23
N LYS A 35 8.01 9.46 20.62
CA LYS A 35 8.86 8.26 20.73
C LYS A 35 8.37 7.16 19.77
N PRO A 36 9.29 6.35 19.23
CA PRO A 36 8.93 5.19 18.43
C PRO A 36 8.03 4.22 19.20
N VAL A 37 7.05 3.64 18.51
CA VAL A 37 6.14 2.65 19.08
C VAL A 37 6.51 1.27 18.56
N GLU A 38 6.96 0.39 19.44
CA GLU A 38 7.19 -1.02 19.13
C GLU A 38 5.90 -1.81 19.31
N GLY A 39 5.66 -2.78 18.39
CA GLY A 39 4.54 -3.71 18.54
C GLY A 39 3.19 -3.15 18.14
N ALA A 40 3.11 -2.02 17.47
CA ALA A 40 1.88 -1.56 16.85
C ALA A 40 1.56 -2.44 15.65
N LYS A 41 0.31 -2.87 15.53
CA LYS A 41 -0.14 -3.65 14.38
C LYS A 41 -0.59 -2.71 13.27
N VAL A 42 0.11 -2.75 12.16
CA VAL A 42 -0.20 -1.93 10.98
C VAL A 42 -0.90 -2.82 9.96
N LEU A 43 -2.07 -2.39 9.52
CA LEU A 43 -2.93 -3.12 8.59
C LEU A 43 -2.93 -2.39 7.25
N GLN A 44 -2.68 -3.14 6.18
CA GLN A 44 -2.82 -2.65 4.81
C GLN A 44 -4.05 -3.28 4.19
N ILE A 45 -5.01 -2.45 3.83
CA ILE A 45 -6.30 -2.87 3.26
C ILE A 45 -6.43 -2.29 1.87
N THR A 46 -6.75 -3.15 0.91
CA THR A 46 -6.88 -2.77 -0.50
C THR A 46 -8.20 -3.28 -1.04
N LEU A 47 -9.02 -2.37 -1.57
CA LEU A 47 -10.26 -2.71 -2.24
C LEU A 47 -10.13 -2.28 -3.71
N TRP A 48 -10.15 -3.25 -4.60
CA TRP A 48 -9.96 -3.02 -6.02
C TRP A 48 -11.23 -3.36 -6.79
N SER A 49 -11.61 -2.48 -7.73
CA SER A 49 -12.84 -2.61 -8.51
C SER A 49 -12.82 -3.69 -9.59
N LYS A 50 -11.65 -4.25 -9.88
CA LYS A 50 -11.49 -5.32 -10.88
C LYS A 50 -11.52 -6.70 -10.22
N PRO A 51 -11.79 -7.77 -11.00
CA PRO A 51 -11.77 -9.12 -10.47
C PRO A 51 -10.39 -9.47 -9.88
N GLY A 52 -10.41 -10.13 -8.75
CA GLY A 52 -9.23 -10.55 -8.03
C GLY A 52 -9.14 -9.87 -6.67
N GLU A 53 -9.13 -10.69 -5.63
CA GLU A 53 -8.99 -10.17 -4.27
C GLU A 53 -7.55 -9.79 -3.98
N VAL A 54 -7.39 -8.71 -3.24
CA VAL A 54 -6.12 -8.32 -2.67
C VAL A 54 -6.22 -8.61 -1.16
N PRO A 55 -5.50 -9.61 -0.65
CA PRO A 55 -5.58 -9.95 0.77
C PRO A 55 -5.13 -8.79 1.66
N GLU A 56 -5.81 -8.62 2.78
CA GLU A 56 -5.37 -7.73 3.84
C GLU A 56 -4.04 -8.22 4.39
N LYS A 57 -3.11 -7.30 4.65
CA LYS A 57 -1.81 -7.60 5.22
C LYS A 57 -1.63 -6.89 6.54
N ALA A 58 -0.90 -7.51 7.45
CA ALA A 58 -0.59 -6.94 8.75
C ALA A 58 0.88 -7.16 9.09
N VAL A 59 1.50 -6.15 9.68
CA VAL A 59 2.85 -6.24 10.23
C VAL A 59 2.88 -5.57 11.59
N LEU A 60 3.83 -5.96 12.43
CA LEU A 60 4.09 -5.29 13.69
C LEU A 60 5.27 -4.33 13.52
N THR A 61 5.18 -3.16 14.12
CA THR A 61 6.32 -2.23 14.13
C THR A 61 7.47 -2.80 14.95
N ASP A 62 8.68 -2.51 14.51
CA ASP A 62 9.89 -2.92 15.20
C ASP A 62 10.21 -1.97 16.38
N LYS A 63 11.35 -2.21 17.04
CA LYS A 63 11.79 -1.39 18.20
C LYS A 63 12.01 0.07 17.86
N ASN A 64 12.19 0.41 16.59
CA ASN A 64 12.32 1.78 16.09
C ASN A 64 11.00 2.36 15.59
N GLY A 65 9.90 1.64 15.80
CA GLY A 65 8.56 2.03 15.33
C GLY A 65 8.36 1.88 13.83
N GLN A 66 9.28 1.21 13.14
CA GLN A 66 9.26 1.12 11.68
C GLN A 66 8.41 -0.05 11.18
N PHE A 67 7.76 0.17 10.06
CA PHE A 67 7.01 -0.85 9.32
C PHE A 67 7.21 -0.66 7.81
N SER A 68 6.97 -1.72 7.05
CA SER A 68 6.98 -1.65 5.60
C SER A 68 6.07 -2.71 5.00
N PHE A 69 5.55 -2.41 3.80
CA PHE A 69 4.81 -3.35 2.95
C PHE A 69 5.41 -3.30 1.56
N PRO A 70 5.72 -4.44 0.96
CA PRO A 70 6.18 -4.47 -0.43
C PRO A 70 5.07 -4.03 -1.39
N GLU A 71 5.48 -3.62 -2.58
CA GLU A 71 4.56 -3.27 -3.65
C GLU A 71 3.58 -4.43 -3.93
N ILE A 72 2.32 -4.11 -4.11
CA ILE A 72 1.31 -5.03 -4.61
C ILE A 72 1.07 -4.72 -6.07
N SER A 73 1.35 -5.69 -6.93
CA SER A 73 1.16 -5.55 -8.37
C SER A 73 0.49 -6.79 -8.95
N ARG A 74 -0.13 -6.62 -10.11
CA ARG A 74 -0.81 -7.69 -10.84
C ARG A 74 -0.48 -7.56 -12.32
N PRO A 75 -0.39 -8.67 -13.06
CA PRO A 75 -0.27 -8.60 -14.52
C PRO A 75 -1.45 -7.83 -15.11
N ALA A 76 -1.19 -6.94 -16.06
CA ALA A 76 -2.22 -6.12 -16.67
C ALA A 76 -3.23 -6.97 -17.45
N GLY A 77 -2.76 -7.89 -18.28
CA GLY A 77 -3.61 -8.79 -19.06
C GLY A 77 -4.69 -8.02 -19.84
N PHE A 78 -5.86 -8.60 -19.92
CA PHE A 78 -7.01 -7.99 -20.59
C PHE A 78 -7.73 -6.92 -19.76
N SER A 79 -7.41 -6.79 -18.47
CA SER A 79 -8.12 -5.86 -17.60
C SER A 79 -7.98 -4.40 -18.05
N ASN A 80 -6.88 -4.05 -18.71
CA ASN A 80 -6.65 -2.70 -19.21
C ASN A 80 -7.47 -2.38 -20.47
N PHE A 81 -8.06 -3.39 -21.11
CA PHE A 81 -8.90 -3.22 -22.30
C PHE A 81 -10.39 -3.23 -21.97
N LEU A 82 -10.75 -3.53 -20.73
CA LEU A 82 -12.15 -3.52 -20.32
C LEU A 82 -12.59 -2.09 -20.00
N PRO A 83 -13.81 -1.70 -20.41
CA PRO A 83 -14.31 -0.38 -20.06
C PRO A 83 -14.54 -0.26 -18.55
N GLY A 84 -14.41 0.94 -18.05
CA GLY A 84 -14.64 1.26 -16.65
C GLY A 84 -13.50 2.04 -16.03
N GLU A 85 -13.82 2.72 -14.96
CA GLU A 85 -12.85 3.52 -14.22
C GLU A 85 -12.00 2.63 -13.32
N ILE A 86 -10.73 3.01 -13.18
CA ILE A 86 -9.83 2.39 -12.21
C ILE A 86 -10.15 2.99 -10.85
N THR A 87 -10.52 2.14 -9.90
CA THR A 87 -10.76 2.57 -8.52
C THR A 87 -10.12 1.57 -7.58
N ILE A 88 -9.15 2.03 -6.83
CA ILE A 88 -8.45 1.24 -5.83
C ILE A 88 -8.49 2.01 -4.52
N VAL A 89 -9.28 1.52 -3.56
CA VAL A 89 -9.29 2.13 -2.22
C VAL A 89 -8.14 1.54 -1.42
N GLN A 90 -7.31 2.41 -0.87
CA GLN A 90 -6.10 2.06 -0.15
C GLN A 90 -6.22 2.60 1.28
N LYS A 91 -6.00 1.71 2.26
CA LYS A 91 -6.08 2.08 3.67
C LYS A 91 -4.87 1.56 4.43
N ILE A 92 -4.39 2.38 5.34
CA ILE A 92 -3.44 1.99 6.37
C ILE A 92 -4.12 2.27 7.71
N ASN A 93 -4.35 1.24 8.50
CA ASN A 93 -4.89 1.34 9.86
C ASN A 93 -3.87 0.85 10.87
N ILE A 94 -3.94 1.34 12.08
CA ILE A 94 -3.01 1.00 13.14
C ILE A 94 -3.80 0.60 14.38
N GLU A 95 -3.44 -0.53 14.96
CA GLU A 95 -3.98 -0.98 16.25
C GLU A 95 -2.87 -0.97 17.28
N PHE A 96 -3.09 -0.26 18.37
CA PHE A 96 -2.12 -0.21 19.45
C PHE A 96 -2.84 0.03 20.78
N ASP A 97 -2.46 -0.74 21.80
CA ASP A 97 -2.97 -0.61 23.16
C ASP A 97 -4.51 -0.59 23.23
N GLY A 98 -5.12 -1.52 22.50
CA GLY A 98 -6.57 -1.68 22.45
C GLY A 98 -7.32 -0.61 21.66
N LYS A 99 -6.62 0.30 21.02
CA LYS A 99 -7.21 1.34 20.17
C LYS A 99 -6.93 1.12 18.70
N GLU A 100 -7.88 1.48 17.86
CA GLU A 100 -7.74 1.49 16.42
C GLU A 100 -7.64 2.94 15.92
N TYR A 101 -6.65 3.16 15.05
CA TYR A 101 -6.39 4.46 14.45
C TYR A 101 -6.49 4.34 12.94
N ARG A 102 -7.22 5.27 12.31
CA ARG A 102 -7.12 5.42 10.86
C ARG A 102 -5.80 6.11 10.55
N GLY A 103 -4.91 5.39 9.87
CA GLY A 103 -3.61 5.92 9.49
C GLY A 103 -3.69 6.76 8.23
N TRP A 104 -4.20 6.17 7.15
CA TRP A 104 -4.26 6.83 5.85
C TRP A 104 -5.36 6.22 5.00
N LEU A 105 -5.98 7.06 4.18
CA LEU A 105 -7.03 6.66 3.24
C LEU A 105 -6.77 7.35 1.90
N ASN A 106 -6.77 6.59 0.83
CA ASN A 106 -6.59 7.11 -0.51
C ASN A 106 -7.42 6.31 -1.52
N THR A 107 -7.82 6.97 -2.59
CA THR A 107 -8.37 6.32 -3.77
C THR A 107 -7.40 6.52 -4.92
N LYS A 108 -6.80 5.42 -5.38
CA LYS A 108 -5.88 5.42 -6.51
C LYS A 108 -6.66 5.17 -7.79
N THR A 109 -6.44 5.99 -8.80
CA THR A 109 -7.17 5.95 -10.08
C THR A 109 -6.26 5.66 -11.27
N ASN A 110 -5.06 5.18 -11.02
CA ASN A 110 -4.10 4.77 -12.04
C ASN A 110 -3.37 3.51 -11.57
N TYR A 111 -2.63 2.88 -12.49
CA TYR A 111 -1.84 1.68 -12.20
C TYR A 111 -0.33 1.95 -12.15
N GLU A 112 0.05 3.21 -11.98
CA GLU A 112 1.45 3.61 -11.99
C GLU A 112 2.11 3.39 -10.63
N ARG A 113 3.38 2.99 -10.67
CA ARG A 113 4.21 2.94 -9.46
C ARG A 113 4.37 4.36 -8.93
N GLU A 114 4.19 4.51 -7.62
CA GLU A 114 4.19 5.81 -6.96
C GLU A 114 3.12 6.78 -7.50
N GLY A 115 2.12 6.24 -8.21
CA GLY A 115 1.05 7.03 -8.80
C GLY A 115 0.02 7.56 -7.79
N GLU A 116 0.18 7.23 -6.51
CA GLU A 116 -0.66 7.76 -5.44
C GLU A 116 -0.41 9.24 -5.19
N ARG A 117 0.86 9.64 -5.16
CA ARG A 117 1.27 11.02 -4.84
C ARG A 117 2.45 11.50 -5.68
N ASN A 118 2.85 10.76 -6.72
CA ASN A 118 4.03 11.04 -7.55
C ASN A 118 5.33 11.05 -6.74
N ARG A 119 5.38 10.26 -5.68
CA ARG A 119 6.56 10.08 -4.84
C ARG A 119 6.41 8.83 -3.98
N PRO A 120 7.51 8.32 -3.40
CA PRO A 120 7.44 7.18 -2.50
C PRO A 120 6.48 7.41 -1.34
N LEU A 121 5.75 6.36 -0.95
CA LEU A 121 4.85 6.40 0.20
C LEU A 121 5.64 6.13 1.47
N ARG A 122 6.18 7.19 2.05
CA ARG A 122 6.88 7.16 3.34
C ARG A 122 6.08 7.96 4.34
N PHE A 123 5.65 7.29 5.41
CA PHE A 123 4.75 7.87 6.37
C PHE A 123 5.41 8.13 7.72
N ILE A 124 4.95 9.17 8.37
CA ILE A 124 5.10 9.35 9.81
C ILE A 124 3.69 9.30 10.39
N CYS A 125 3.45 8.32 11.25
CA CYS A 125 2.16 8.06 11.87
C CYS A 125 2.24 8.43 13.35
N ASP A 126 1.73 9.58 13.70
CA ASP A 126 1.72 10.07 15.08
C ASP A 126 0.38 9.76 15.72
N LEU A 127 0.37 8.84 16.67
CA LEU A 127 -0.86 8.40 17.33
C LEU A 127 -1.51 9.48 18.19
N ASP A 128 -0.79 10.54 18.54
CA ASP A 128 -1.32 11.69 19.29
C ASP A 128 -1.85 12.79 18.36
N ARG A 129 -1.66 12.65 17.06
CA ARG A 129 -2.15 13.63 16.09
C ARG A 129 -3.66 13.54 15.97
N THR A 130 -4.33 14.70 15.90
CA THR A 130 -5.73 14.74 15.49
C THR A 130 -5.84 14.28 14.04
N PRO A 131 -6.63 13.23 13.76
CA PRO A 131 -6.77 12.74 12.39
C PRO A 131 -7.27 13.80 11.43
N SER A 132 -6.59 13.95 10.31
CA SER A 132 -7.07 14.83 9.23
C SER A 132 -8.23 14.19 8.49
N ASN A 133 -9.18 15.00 8.04
CA ASN A 133 -10.33 14.58 7.22
C ASN A 133 -10.29 15.18 5.82
N SER A 134 -9.22 15.87 5.46
CA SER A 134 -9.13 16.57 4.19
C SER A 134 -7.72 16.53 3.64
N GLY A 135 -7.58 16.85 2.35
CA GLY A 135 -6.30 16.86 1.67
C GLY A 135 -5.73 15.46 1.44
N ASP A 136 -4.42 15.37 1.43
CA ASP A 136 -3.70 14.13 1.13
C ASP A 136 -3.47 13.24 2.35
N ASP A 137 -3.78 13.74 3.53
CA ASP A 137 -3.48 13.09 4.81
C ASP A 137 -4.75 12.74 5.57
N PHE A 138 -5.42 11.68 5.16
CA PHE A 138 -6.64 11.23 5.84
C PHE A 138 -6.30 10.30 7.01
N GLY A 139 -6.04 10.85 8.17
CA GLY A 139 -5.77 10.07 9.39
C GLY A 139 -4.59 10.60 10.17
N VAL A 140 -3.96 9.72 10.94
CA VAL A 140 -2.82 10.08 11.80
C VAL A 140 -1.48 10.00 11.07
N CYS A 141 -1.44 9.39 9.89
CA CYS A 141 -0.23 9.30 9.08
C CYS A 141 -0.16 10.46 8.09
N ARG A 142 1.04 11.00 7.93
CA ARG A 142 1.34 12.00 6.91
C ARG A 142 2.55 11.55 6.11
N LEU A 143 2.63 11.98 4.86
CA LEU A 143 3.81 11.73 4.04
C LEU A 143 4.99 12.55 4.55
N ALA A 144 6.10 11.85 4.71
CA ALA A 144 7.35 12.48 5.13
C ALA A 144 7.99 13.27 3.98
#